data_711f478e0fd48e58f5fdf6683afaa841
#
_entry.id   711f478e0fd48e58f5fdf6683afaa841
#
_cell.length_a   1.000
_cell.length_b   1.000
_cell.length_c   1.000
_cell.angle_alpha   90.00
_cell.angle_beta   90.00
_cell.angle_gamma   90.00
#
_symmetry.space_group_name_H-M   'P 1'
#
loop_
_entity.id
_entity.type
_entity.pdbx_description
1 polymer ?
#
loop_
_entity_poly.entity_id
_entity_poly.type
_entity_poly.pdbx_seq_one_letter_code
_entity_poly.pdbx_strand_id
1 'polypeptide(L)'
;MDLSKLSMKKIRELIIFTVLLVVALWKFEVVIDMLKTIWGILFPFVFGGAIAFVINVPMSFLEKKIFGKTKDGNKVGKKLARPISLLLTIILAVGVIALVMFGVIPQLTRTMGSLMISIANFVPQMQNWIREFSHNNQEIMKLVNQVQFNQDQAIKWGISILGSGAGNMMNTTMSAVGSIVSGFATFFIAFSFACYILFQKEKLHVQIRKVFFAFIPKQKAEAFLKICSLTYQTFANFLTGQCVEAVILGSMFVVTLSILKMPYALLIGTLIAFTALIPIFGAFIGCAVGCFLIFMVSPKQAILFIIVFLILQQIEGNLIYPHVVGGSVGLPSIWVLAAVTIGGNLMGIVGMLIFIPLVSVLYTIFREFVYLRLKEKNIKQVTKTVVEEYTAEEIAAMEKNIKKNRE
;
A
#
# COMPACT_ATOMS: atom_id res chain seq x y z
N MET A 1 -19.42 44.45 20.99
CA MET A 1 -18.86 43.41 21.87
C MET A 1 -18.42 44.10 23.14
N ASP A 2 -19.13 43.85 24.24
CA ASP A 2 -18.96 44.60 25.51
C ASP A 2 -17.69 44.10 26.21
N LEU A 3 -16.62 44.86 26.14
CA LEU A 3 -15.30 44.54 26.71
C LEU A 3 -15.30 44.55 28.26
N SER A 4 -16.33 45.16 28.88
CA SER A 4 -16.45 45.28 30.33
C SER A 4 -16.77 43.96 31.07
N LYS A 5 -17.21 42.90 30.34
CA LYS A 5 -17.56 41.59 30.93
C LYS A 5 -16.45 40.52 30.75
N LEU A 6 -15.31 40.87 30.18
CA LEU A 6 -14.20 39.93 30.03
C LEU A 6 -13.41 39.88 31.33
N SER A 7 -13.44 38.77 32.04
CA SER A 7 -12.56 38.49 33.19
C SER A 7 -11.10 38.78 32.83
N MET A 8 -10.34 39.45 33.71
CA MET A 8 -8.90 39.71 33.53
C MET A 8 -8.08 38.49 33.11
N LYS A 9 -8.55 37.32 33.49
CA LYS A 9 -7.96 36.04 33.06
C LYS A 9 -8.11 35.81 31.55
N LYS A 10 -9.29 36.07 30.99
CA LYS A 10 -9.57 35.93 29.53
C LYS A 10 -8.83 36.97 28.71
N ILE A 11 -8.69 38.21 29.23
CA ILE A 11 -7.92 39.28 28.57
C ILE A 11 -6.46 38.89 28.48
N ARG A 12 -5.87 38.38 29.56
CA ARG A 12 -4.50 37.91 29.61
C ARG A 12 -4.27 36.73 28.65
N GLU A 13 -5.18 35.76 28.63
CA GLU A 13 -5.13 34.61 27.67
C GLU A 13 -5.19 35.10 26.23
N LEU A 14 -6.04 36.08 25.93
CA LEU A 14 -6.15 36.65 24.58
C LEU A 14 -4.88 37.41 24.17
N ILE A 15 -4.30 38.20 25.08
CA ILE A 15 -3.04 38.93 24.82
C ILE A 15 -1.90 37.93 24.58
N ILE A 16 -1.76 36.89 25.40
CA ILE A 16 -0.74 35.85 25.23
C ILE A 16 -0.93 35.14 23.90
N PHE A 17 -2.17 34.77 23.54
CA PHE A 17 -2.47 34.14 22.29
C PHE A 17 -2.12 35.03 21.09
N THR A 18 -2.50 36.32 21.13
CA THR A 18 -2.18 37.28 20.07
C THR A 18 -0.69 37.51 19.91
N VAL A 19 0.05 37.67 21.02
CA VAL A 19 1.52 37.82 20.99
C VAL A 19 2.18 36.57 20.42
N LEU A 20 1.76 35.34 20.83
CA LEU A 20 2.27 34.09 20.28
C LEU A 20 1.98 33.96 18.82
N LEU A 21 0.78 34.36 18.36
CA LEU A 21 0.38 34.31 16.97
C LEU A 21 1.20 35.29 16.11
N VAL A 22 1.42 36.52 16.57
CA VAL A 22 2.25 37.52 15.89
C VAL A 22 3.70 37.05 15.81
N VAL A 23 4.27 36.52 16.88
CA VAL A 23 5.64 35.98 16.90
C VAL A 23 5.76 34.77 15.98
N ALA A 24 4.76 33.85 15.96
CA ALA A 24 4.75 32.69 15.07
C ALA A 24 4.66 33.11 13.59
N LEU A 25 3.89 34.15 13.28
CA LEU A 25 3.82 34.69 11.92
C LEU A 25 5.10 35.42 11.50
N TRP A 26 5.72 36.16 12.43
CA TRP A 26 6.96 36.88 12.12
C TRP A 26 8.17 35.96 11.98
N LYS A 27 8.24 34.90 12.80
CA LYS A 27 9.30 33.90 12.77
C LYS A 27 8.81 32.56 12.20
N PHE A 28 8.02 32.63 11.10
CA PHE A 28 7.39 31.45 10.49
C PHE A 28 8.40 30.34 10.12
N GLU A 29 9.60 30.73 9.65
CA GLU A 29 10.68 29.77 9.35
C GLU A 29 11.12 28.98 10.57
N VAL A 30 11.27 29.66 11.74
CA VAL A 30 11.66 29.02 13.00
C VAL A 30 10.59 28.03 13.45
N VAL A 31 9.31 28.39 13.28
CA VAL A 31 8.19 27.52 13.63
C VAL A 31 8.20 26.27 12.73
N ILE A 32 8.43 26.44 11.42
CA ILE A 32 8.54 25.31 10.48
C ILE A 32 9.72 24.42 10.85
N ASP A 33 10.88 24.97 11.16
CA ASP A 33 12.06 24.17 11.49
C ASP A 33 11.89 23.45 12.83
N MET A 34 11.22 24.08 13.80
CA MET A 34 10.81 23.40 15.03
C MET A 34 9.86 22.24 14.75
N LEU A 35 8.86 22.43 13.89
CA LEU A 35 7.93 21.36 13.49
C LEU A 35 8.65 20.22 12.73
N LYS A 36 9.59 20.54 11.83
CA LYS A 36 10.42 19.54 11.15
C LYS A 36 11.26 18.74 12.15
N THR A 37 11.85 19.42 13.13
CA THR A 37 12.65 18.76 14.18
C THR A 37 11.78 17.82 15.03
N ILE A 38 10.62 18.30 15.50
CA ILE A 38 9.64 17.46 16.23
C ILE A 38 9.21 16.27 15.37
N TRP A 39 8.91 16.50 14.09
CA TRP A 39 8.54 15.44 13.16
C TRP A 39 9.66 14.43 12.98
N GLY A 40 10.91 14.89 12.83
CA GLY A 40 12.09 14.01 12.74
C GLY A 40 12.25 13.10 13.95
N ILE A 41 11.99 13.62 15.15
CA ILE A 41 12.03 12.83 16.40
C ILE A 41 10.86 11.83 16.48
N LEU A 42 9.66 12.23 16.04
CA LEU A 42 8.46 11.37 16.08
C LEU A 42 8.42 10.33 14.96
N PHE A 43 9.07 10.61 13.84
CA PHE A 43 9.01 9.79 12.64
C PHE A 43 9.35 8.31 12.88
N PRO A 44 10.42 7.92 13.61
CA PRO A 44 10.72 6.51 13.87
C PRO A 44 9.59 5.79 14.64
N PHE A 45 8.88 6.49 15.54
CA PHE A 45 7.78 5.93 16.31
C PHE A 45 6.51 5.76 15.47
N VAL A 46 6.18 6.74 14.63
CA VAL A 46 5.07 6.65 13.68
C VAL A 46 5.34 5.53 12.68
N PHE A 47 6.55 5.48 12.14
CA PHE A 47 6.99 4.43 11.23
C PHE A 47 6.99 3.05 11.89
N GLY A 48 7.45 2.94 13.14
CA GLY A 48 7.37 1.72 13.94
C GLY A 48 5.94 1.28 14.22
N GLY A 49 5.02 2.22 14.43
CA GLY A 49 3.58 1.95 14.52
C GLY A 49 3.01 1.36 13.21
N ALA A 50 3.41 1.91 12.07
CA ALA A 50 3.03 1.39 10.76
C ALA A 50 3.59 -0.02 10.51
N ILE A 51 4.87 -0.26 10.83
CA ILE A 51 5.49 -1.60 10.77
C ILE A 51 4.73 -2.58 11.68
N ALA A 52 4.44 -2.19 12.93
CA ALA A 52 3.67 -3.01 13.86
C ALA A 52 2.30 -3.38 13.29
N PHE A 53 1.62 -2.43 12.66
CA PHE A 53 0.33 -2.65 12.04
C PHE A 53 0.42 -3.67 10.89
N VAL A 54 1.38 -3.52 9.98
CA VAL A 54 1.59 -4.45 8.86
C VAL A 54 1.94 -5.86 9.36
N ILE A 55 2.88 -5.97 10.31
CA ILE A 55 3.30 -7.26 10.88
C ILE A 55 2.16 -7.91 11.70
N ASN A 56 1.30 -7.11 12.34
CA ASN A 56 0.19 -7.66 13.13
C ASN A 56 -0.82 -8.44 12.27
N VAL A 57 -0.96 -8.15 10.98
CA VAL A 57 -1.87 -8.85 10.07
C VAL A 57 -1.51 -10.33 9.96
N PRO A 58 -0.32 -10.73 9.42
CA PRO A 58 0.07 -12.13 9.35
C PRO A 58 0.26 -12.76 10.76
N MET A 59 0.75 -11.99 11.74
CA MET A 59 0.89 -12.46 13.11
C MET A 59 -0.45 -12.89 13.71
N SER A 60 -1.50 -12.09 13.54
CA SER A 60 -2.83 -12.41 14.07
C SER A 60 -3.46 -13.63 13.36
N PHE A 61 -3.17 -13.80 12.08
CA PHE A 61 -3.57 -14.99 11.32
C PHE A 61 -2.89 -16.25 11.87
N LEU A 62 -1.57 -16.20 12.07
CA LEU A 62 -0.80 -17.30 12.64
C LEU A 62 -1.22 -17.60 14.09
N GLU A 63 -1.43 -16.56 14.92
CA GLU A 63 -1.89 -16.69 16.30
C GLU A 63 -3.24 -17.42 16.36
N LYS A 64 -4.19 -17.06 15.50
CA LYS A 64 -5.51 -17.73 15.41
C LYS A 64 -5.41 -19.16 14.88
N LYS A 65 -4.59 -19.40 13.86
CA LYS A 65 -4.50 -20.72 13.20
C LYS A 65 -3.75 -21.74 14.05
N ILE A 66 -2.66 -21.33 14.70
CA ILE A 66 -1.79 -22.24 15.49
C ILE A 66 -2.34 -22.43 16.90
N PHE A 67 -2.79 -21.34 17.54
CA PHE A 67 -3.19 -21.33 18.95
C PHE A 67 -4.70 -21.15 19.18
N GLY A 68 -5.48 -20.89 18.13
CA GLY A 68 -6.91 -20.63 18.24
C GLY A 68 -7.75 -21.81 18.75
N LYS A 69 -7.23 -23.03 18.64
CA LYS A 69 -7.86 -24.25 19.21
C LYS A 69 -7.56 -24.45 20.70
N THR A 70 -6.62 -23.71 21.26
CA THR A 70 -6.22 -23.79 22.68
C THR A 70 -7.12 -22.93 23.57
N LYS A 71 -8.43 -22.89 23.29
CA LYS A 71 -9.40 -22.15 24.12
C LYS A 71 -9.63 -22.75 25.50
N ASP A 72 -9.28 -24.01 25.69
CA ASP A 72 -9.50 -24.72 26.94
C ASP A 72 -8.20 -24.93 27.72
N GLY A 73 -8.04 -24.16 28.79
CA GLY A 73 -7.33 -24.58 29.99
C GLY A 73 -5.83 -24.28 30.11
N ASN A 74 -5.02 -24.16 29.07
CA ASN A 74 -3.57 -24.06 29.21
C ASN A 74 -3.07 -22.61 29.25
N LYS A 75 -2.92 -22.06 30.46
CA LYS A 75 -2.38 -20.69 30.72
C LYS A 75 -0.97 -20.47 30.15
N VAL A 76 -0.17 -21.51 30.02
CA VAL A 76 1.19 -21.47 29.47
C VAL A 76 1.17 -21.29 27.95
N GLY A 77 0.25 -21.93 27.24
CA GLY A 77 0.08 -21.79 25.79
C GLY A 77 -0.28 -20.36 25.37
N LYS A 78 -1.10 -19.64 26.17
CA LYS A 78 -1.48 -18.25 25.89
C LYS A 78 -0.33 -17.25 26.07
N LYS A 79 0.60 -17.48 27.02
CA LYS A 79 1.76 -16.60 27.25
C LYS A 79 2.82 -16.75 26.15
N LEU A 80 3.00 -17.96 25.61
CA LEU A 80 3.97 -18.27 24.56
C LEU A 80 3.44 -18.06 23.14
N ALA A 81 2.11 -18.05 22.95
CA ALA A 81 1.48 -17.91 21.65
C ALA A 81 1.94 -16.65 20.91
N ARG A 82 2.03 -15.51 21.59
CA ARG A 82 2.43 -14.23 20.99
C ARG A 82 3.89 -14.16 20.59
N PRO A 83 4.86 -14.42 21.49
CA PRO A 83 6.26 -14.37 21.10
C PRO A 83 6.57 -15.37 19.98
N ILE A 84 5.97 -16.56 19.99
CA ILE A 84 6.15 -17.55 18.92
C ILE A 84 5.52 -17.08 17.61
N SER A 85 4.30 -16.56 17.63
CA SER A 85 3.65 -16.03 16.42
C SER A 85 4.39 -14.83 15.85
N LEU A 86 4.92 -13.94 16.70
CA LEU A 86 5.74 -12.81 16.27
C LEU A 86 7.05 -13.29 15.65
N LEU A 87 7.78 -14.19 16.32
CA LEU A 87 9.02 -14.78 15.80
C LEU A 87 8.79 -15.43 14.43
N LEU A 88 7.74 -16.26 14.32
CA LEU A 88 7.39 -16.94 13.07
C LEU A 88 7.03 -15.95 11.97
N THR A 89 6.33 -14.86 12.31
CA THR A 89 5.99 -13.80 11.35
C THR A 89 7.23 -13.06 10.88
N ILE A 90 8.16 -12.76 11.78
CA ILE A 90 9.44 -12.12 11.43
C ILE A 90 10.26 -13.06 10.54
N ILE A 91 10.36 -14.34 10.88
CA ILE A 91 11.06 -15.33 10.04
C ILE A 91 10.42 -15.42 8.66
N LEU A 92 9.08 -15.43 8.58
CA LEU A 92 8.36 -15.42 7.31
C LEU A 92 8.68 -14.15 6.49
N ALA A 93 8.63 -12.98 7.12
CA ALA A 93 8.92 -11.71 6.45
C ALA A 93 10.38 -11.64 5.95
N VAL A 94 11.33 -12.04 6.79
CA VAL A 94 12.75 -12.13 6.42
C VAL A 94 12.95 -13.17 5.32
N GLY A 95 12.27 -14.31 5.38
CA GLY A 95 12.29 -15.35 4.35
C GLY A 95 11.80 -14.84 2.99
N VAL A 96 10.72 -14.07 2.97
CA VAL A 96 10.21 -13.43 1.75
C VAL A 96 11.23 -12.42 1.20
N ILE A 97 11.79 -11.57 2.05
CA ILE A 97 12.84 -10.60 1.64
C ILE A 97 14.07 -11.36 1.11
N ALA A 98 14.52 -12.40 1.80
CA ALA A 98 15.64 -13.21 1.37
C ALA A 98 15.39 -13.90 0.02
N LEU A 99 14.18 -14.42 -0.21
CA LEU A 99 13.79 -14.99 -1.50
C LEU A 99 13.92 -13.96 -2.63
N VAL A 100 13.50 -12.72 -2.39
CA VAL A 100 13.65 -11.64 -3.37
C VAL A 100 15.10 -11.28 -3.58
N MET A 101 15.84 -11.04 -2.50
CA MET A 101 17.24 -10.60 -2.55
C MET A 101 18.15 -11.67 -3.19
N PHE A 102 17.95 -12.94 -2.88
CA PHE A 102 18.82 -14.03 -3.36
C PHE A 102 18.24 -14.78 -4.57
N GLY A 103 16.93 -14.75 -4.78
CA GLY A 103 16.27 -15.39 -5.91
C GLY A 103 16.07 -14.46 -7.11
N VAL A 104 15.42 -13.32 -6.87
CA VAL A 104 14.96 -12.43 -7.96
C VAL A 104 16.05 -11.46 -8.40
N ILE A 105 16.71 -10.77 -7.46
CA ILE A 105 17.71 -9.73 -7.81
C ILE A 105 18.92 -10.29 -8.59
N PRO A 106 19.55 -11.41 -8.20
CA PRO A 106 20.66 -11.96 -8.98
C PRO A 106 20.21 -12.45 -10.37
N GLN A 107 19.00 -12.97 -10.47
CA GLN A 107 18.46 -13.39 -11.77
C GLN A 107 18.16 -12.18 -12.65
N LEU A 108 17.61 -11.09 -12.10
CA LEU A 108 17.44 -9.82 -12.82
C LEU A 108 18.78 -9.25 -13.30
N THR A 109 19.79 -9.22 -12.45
CA THR A 109 21.13 -8.71 -12.81
C THR A 109 21.79 -9.54 -13.92
N ARG A 110 21.72 -10.86 -13.85
CA ARG A 110 22.21 -11.74 -14.92
C ARG A 110 21.44 -11.54 -16.22
N THR A 111 20.11 -11.41 -16.12
CA THR A 111 19.23 -11.18 -17.27
C THR A 111 19.51 -9.79 -17.88
N MET A 112 19.72 -8.76 -17.07
CA MET A 112 20.12 -7.42 -17.57
C MET A 112 21.45 -7.45 -18.31
N GLY A 113 22.44 -8.20 -17.84
CA GLY A 113 23.70 -8.41 -18.56
C GLY A 113 23.49 -9.10 -19.91
N SER A 114 22.70 -10.19 -19.97
CA SER A 114 22.38 -10.87 -21.21
C SER A 114 21.48 -10.03 -22.12
N LEU A 115 20.60 -9.17 -21.57
CA LEU A 115 19.79 -8.24 -22.35
C LEU A 115 20.63 -7.20 -23.10
N MET A 116 21.68 -6.67 -22.50
CA MET A 116 22.58 -5.72 -23.19
C MET A 116 23.21 -6.38 -24.43
N ILE A 117 23.65 -7.61 -24.29
CA ILE A 117 24.18 -8.40 -25.43
C ILE A 117 23.06 -8.69 -26.46
N SER A 118 21.87 -9.03 -25.97
CA SER A 118 20.74 -9.32 -26.84
C SER A 118 20.23 -8.08 -27.58
N ILE A 119 20.19 -6.91 -26.95
CA ILE A 119 19.87 -5.62 -27.59
C ILE A 119 20.88 -5.32 -28.69
N ALA A 120 22.18 -5.50 -28.41
CA ALA A 120 23.23 -5.29 -29.40
C ALA A 120 23.07 -6.20 -30.65
N ASN A 121 22.58 -7.42 -30.45
CA ASN A 121 22.31 -8.38 -31.55
C ASN A 121 20.95 -8.16 -32.20
N PHE A 122 19.95 -7.68 -31.45
CA PHE A 122 18.57 -7.51 -31.91
C PHE A 122 18.42 -6.32 -32.88
N VAL A 123 19.15 -5.23 -32.66
CA VAL A 123 19.07 -4.05 -33.52
C VAL A 123 19.47 -4.37 -34.97
N PRO A 124 20.58 -5.07 -35.26
CA PRO A 124 20.89 -5.50 -36.63
C PRO A 124 19.84 -6.48 -37.21
N GLN A 125 19.32 -7.40 -36.40
CA GLN A 125 18.28 -8.32 -36.83
C GLN A 125 16.99 -7.58 -37.19
N MET A 126 16.57 -6.61 -36.38
CA MET A 126 15.40 -5.77 -36.64
C MET A 126 15.59 -4.93 -37.90
N GLN A 127 16.79 -4.38 -38.14
CA GLN A 127 17.11 -3.65 -39.35
C GLN A 127 17.02 -4.55 -40.59
N ASN A 128 17.51 -5.79 -40.53
CA ASN A 128 17.39 -6.76 -41.58
C ASN A 128 15.92 -7.16 -41.85
N TRP A 129 15.16 -7.37 -40.77
CA TRP A 129 13.74 -7.70 -40.86
C TRP A 129 12.91 -6.55 -41.48
N ILE A 130 13.18 -5.30 -41.10
CA ILE A 130 12.55 -4.12 -41.70
C ILE A 130 12.95 -3.99 -43.17
N ARG A 131 14.21 -4.29 -43.54
CA ARG A 131 14.66 -4.33 -44.94
C ARG A 131 13.91 -5.36 -45.76
N GLU A 132 13.73 -6.55 -45.25
CA GLU A 132 12.96 -7.61 -45.93
C GLU A 132 11.47 -7.24 -46.08
N PHE A 133 10.88 -6.61 -45.03
CA PHE A 133 9.43 -6.28 -45.05
C PHE A 133 9.14 -5.02 -45.87
N SER A 134 10.07 -4.08 -45.97
CA SER A 134 9.84 -2.79 -46.65
C SER A 134 9.92 -2.85 -48.19
N HIS A 135 10.16 -4.02 -48.79
CA HIS A 135 10.24 -4.18 -50.25
C HIS A 135 10.95 -3.02 -50.96
N ASN A 136 12.11 -2.59 -50.44
CA ASN A 136 12.96 -1.54 -51.01
C ASN A 136 12.38 -0.11 -51.01
N ASN A 137 11.51 0.23 -50.07
CA ASN A 137 10.97 1.56 -49.92
C ASN A 137 12.05 2.51 -49.39
N GLN A 138 12.53 3.43 -50.25
CA GLN A 138 13.71 4.30 -49.99
C GLN A 138 13.53 5.24 -48.78
N GLU A 139 12.29 5.64 -48.44
CA GLU A 139 12.02 6.50 -47.30
C GLU A 139 12.18 5.75 -45.96
N ILE A 140 11.72 4.49 -45.89
CA ILE A 140 11.87 3.65 -44.70
C ILE A 140 13.36 3.31 -44.50
N MET A 141 14.09 3.07 -45.60
CA MET A 141 15.54 2.81 -45.56
C MET A 141 16.34 4.02 -45.03
N LYS A 142 15.95 5.25 -45.36
CA LYS A 142 16.56 6.45 -44.80
C LYS A 142 16.37 6.59 -43.29
N LEU A 143 15.16 6.30 -42.79
CA LEU A 143 14.81 6.30 -41.37
C LEU A 143 15.57 5.22 -40.59
N VAL A 144 15.68 4.01 -41.16
CA VAL A 144 16.40 2.89 -40.52
C VAL A 144 17.91 3.15 -40.46
N ASN A 145 18.47 3.79 -41.49
CA ASN A 145 19.90 4.15 -41.51
C ASN A 145 20.21 5.38 -40.64
N GLN A 146 19.24 6.25 -40.35
CA GLN A 146 19.39 7.36 -39.39
C GLN A 146 19.39 6.88 -37.93
N VAL A 147 18.81 5.75 -37.63
CA VAL A 147 18.93 5.09 -36.33
C VAL A 147 20.26 4.31 -36.28
N GLN A 148 21.39 5.05 -36.35
CA GLN A 148 22.69 4.50 -35.98
C GLN A 148 22.70 4.26 -34.47
N PHE A 149 22.30 3.04 -34.06
CA PHE A 149 22.45 2.62 -32.69
C PHE A 149 23.92 2.44 -32.39
N ASN A 150 24.53 3.48 -31.81
CA ASN A 150 25.93 3.45 -31.42
C ASN A 150 26.07 2.48 -30.25
N GLN A 151 26.51 1.23 -30.53
CA GLN A 151 26.71 0.18 -29.53
C GLN A 151 27.48 0.68 -28.31
N ASP A 152 28.53 1.51 -28.56
CA ASP A 152 29.34 2.09 -27.49
C ASP A 152 28.56 3.08 -26.60
N GLN A 153 27.61 3.82 -27.17
CA GLN A 153 26.74 4.71 -26.37
C GLN A 153 25.71 3.94 -25.58
N ALA A 154 25.10 2.89 -26.12
CA ALA A 154 24.16 2.05 -25.41
C ALA A 154 24.83 1.28 -24.27
N ILE A 155 26.01 0.73 -24.52
CA ILE A 155 26.83 0.07 -23.49
C ILE A 155 27.27 1.09 -22.43
N LYS A 156 27.74 2.28 -22.84
CA LYS A 156 28.07 3.36 -21.90
C LYS A 156 26.86 3.85 -21.11
N TRP A 157 25.69 3.97 -21.72
CA TRP A 157 24.46 4.35 -21.05
C TRP A 157 24.00 3.26 -20.06
N GLY A 158 24.07 1.99 -20.46
CA GLY A 158 23.80 0.86 -19.58
C GLY A 158 24.82 0.74 -18.45
N ILE A 159 26.11 0.92 -18.73
CA ILE A 159 27.16 1.00 -17.71
C ILE A 159 26.99 2.26 -16.86
N SER A 160 26.52 3.39 -17.40
CA SER A 160 26.27 4.60 -16.60
C SER A 160 25.05 4.44 -15.68
N ILE A 161 24.02 3.72 -16.09
CA ILE A 161 22.89 3.39 -15.20
C ILE A 161 23.31 2.40 -14.10
N LEU A 162 24.11 1.39 -14.47
CA LEU A 162 24.69 0.44 -13.51
C LEU A 162 25.90 1.01 -12.77
N GLY A 163 26.66 1.88 -13.41
CA GLY A 163 27.95 2.40 -12.94
C GLY A 163 27.91 3.84 -12.42
N SER A 164 26.81 4.60 -12.59
CA SER A 164 26.62 5.86 -11.86
C SER A 164 26.54 5.65 -10.34
N GLY A 165 26.37 4.38 -9.92
CA GLY A 165 26.69 3.95 -8.55
C GLY A 165 28.20 3.84 -8.27
N ALA A 166 29.08 3.69 -9.27
CA ALA A 166 30.49 3.38 -9.03
C ALA A 166 31.47 4.55 -9.30
N GLY A 167 31.13 5.48 -10.19
CA GLY A 167 32.07 6.53 -10.65
C GLY A 167 32.18 7.77 -9.76
N ASN A 168 31.18 8.09 -8.97
CA ASN A 168 31.18 9.17 -7.96
C ASN A 168 31.40 8.65 -6.53
N MET A 169 31.89 7.44 -6.38
CA MET A 169 31.92 6.73 -5.09
C MET A 169 32.78 7.38 -4.01
N MET A 170 33.77 8.20 -4.34
CA MET A 170 34.69 8.68 -3.30
C MET A 170 34.12 9.85 -2.48
N ASN A 171 33.37 10.77 -3.09
CA ASN A 171 32.70 11.87 -2.36
C ASN A 171 31.25 11.55 -1.97
N THR A 172 30.58 10.65 -2.74
CA THR A 172 29.22 10.17 -2.44
C THR A 172 29.24 9.07 -1.39
N THR A 173 30.34 8.33 -1.24
CA THR A 173 30.46 7.20 -0.31
C THR A 173 30.34 7.65 1.15
N MET A 174 30.94 8.80 1.51
CA MET A 174 30.87 9.31 2.89
C MET A 174 29.45 9.79 3.25
N SER A 175 28.77 10.48 2.33
CA SER A 175 27.38 10.91 2.51
C SER A 175 26.38 9.74 2.37
N ALA A 176 26.65 8.78 1.46
CA ALA A 176 25.83 7.59 1.31
C ALA A 176 25.97 6.65 2.52
N VAL A 177 27.18 6.44 3.04
CA VAL A 177 27.39 5.68 4.27
C VAL A 177 26.67 6.35 5.45
N GLY A 178 26.76 7.67 5.58
CA GLY A 178 26.03 8.43 6.60
C GLY A 178 24.49 8.26 6.46
N SER A 179 23.97 8.31 5.25
CA SER A 179 22.54 8.11 4.95
C SER A 179 22.09 6.66 5.20
N ILE A 180 22.90 5.69 4.85
CA ILE A 180 22.64 4.26 5.13
C ILE A 180 22.66 4.00 6.64
N VAL A 181 23.65 4.52 7.35
CA VAL A 181 23.77 4.35 8.82
C VAL A 181 22.59 5.02 9.54
N SER A 182 22.23 6.25 9.14
CA SER A 182 21.10 6.95 9.75
C SER A 182 19.75 6.27 9.40
N GLY A 183 19.59 5.81 8.17
CA GLY A 183 18.43 5.03 7.75
C GLY A 183 18.32 3.70 8.50
N PHE A 184 19.43 3.01 8.69
CA PHE A 184 19.48 1.76 9.45
C PHE A 184 19.16 1.99 10.95
N ALA A 185 19.72 3.05 11.54
CA ALA A 185 19.41 3.41 12.94
C ALA A 185 17.92 3.75 13.12
N THR A 186 17.35 4.56 12.21
CA THR A 186 15.92 4.88 12.20
C THR A 186 15.05 3.63 12.04
N PHE A 187 15.41 2.75 11.12
CA PHE A 187 14.71 1.47 10.93
C PHE A 187 14.80 0.58 12.16
N PHE A 188 15.98 0.48 12.77
CA PHE A 188 16.18 -0.34 13.96
C PHE A 188 15.35 0.15 15.15
N ILE A 189 15.29 1.47 15.38
CA ILE A 189 14.44 2.08 16.42
C ILE A 189 12.96 1.80 16.10
N ALA A 190 12.54 2.04 14.86
CA ALA A 190 11.17 1.80 14.42
C ALA A 190 10.76 0.33 14.56
N PHE A 191 11.62 -0.59 14.14
CA PHE A 191 11.38 -2.03 14.24
C PHE A 191 11.34 -2.52 15.70
N SER A 192 12.25 -2.03 16.54
CA SER A 192 12.23 -2.32 17.98
C SER A 192 10.94 -1.84 18.61
N PHE A 193 10.52 -0.60 18.28
CA PHE A 193 9.25 -0.04 18.76
C PHE A 193 8.05 -0.86 18.26
N ALA A 194 8.06 -1.30 17.00
CA ALA A 194 7.04 -2.19 16.45
C ALA A 194 6.93 -3.49 17.25
N CYS A 195 8.06 -4.13 17.56
CA CYS A 195 8.08 -5.33 18.38
C CYS A 195 7.48 -5.07 19.78
N TYR A 196 7.83 -3.96 20.43
CA TYR A 196 7.26 -3.59 21.73
C TYR A 196 5.74 -3.38 21.66
N ILE A 197 5.24 -2.69 20.64
CA ILE A 197 3.79 -2.55 20.40
C ILE A 197 3.11 -3.92 20.28
N LEU A 198 3.66 -4.81 19.45
CA LEU A 198 3.08 -6.13 19.20
C LEU A 198 3.08 -7.03 20.44
N PHE A 199 4.14 -6.99 21.23
CA PHE A 199 4.19 -7.71 22.50
C PHE A 199 3.18 -7.20 23.53
N GLN A 200 2.93 -5.88 23.55
CA GLN A 200 2.10 -5.24 24.57
C GLN A 200 0.75 -4.73 24.03
N LYS A 201 0.33 -5.16 22.83
CA LYS A 201 -0.86 -4.62 22.14
C LYS A 201 -2.12 -4.58 23.03
N GLU A 202 -2.36 -5.59 23.87
CA GLU A 202 -3.55 -5.60 24.74
C GLU A 202 -3.43 -4.62 25.91
N LYS A 203 -2.24 -4.51 26.52
CA LYS A 203 -2.02 -3.54 27.59
C LYS A 203 -2.18 -2.11 27.06
N LEU A 204 -1.57 -1.83 25.90
CA LEU A 204 -1.69 -0.54 25.22
C LEU A 204 -3.14 -0.24 24.86
N HIS A 205 -3.87 -1.21 24.31
CA HIS A 205 -5.29 -1.05 24.00
C HIS A 205 -6.11 -0.67 25.22
N VAL A 206 -5.91 -1.36 26.36
CA VAL A 206 -6.61 -1.03 27.62
C VAL A 206 -6.20 0.33 28.16
N GLN A 207 -4.91 0.69 28.11
CA GLN A 207 -4.41 2.01 28.56
C GLN A 207 -5.02 3.14 27.74
N ILE A 208 -5.01 3.03 26.40
CA ILE A 208 -5.59 4.02 25.51
C ILE A 208 -7.10 4.17 25.79
N ARG A 209 -7.83 3.08 25.93
CA ARG A 209 -9.25 3.13 26.29
C ARG A 209 -9.48 3.85 27.62
N LYS A 210 -8.69 3.55 28.65
CA LYS A 210 -8.80 4.25 29.95
C LYS A 210 -8.60 5.75 29.80
N VAL A 211 -7.60 6.19 29.03
CA VAL A 211 -7.36 7.62 28.79
C VAL A 211 -8.56 8.25 28.09
N PHE A 212 -9.09 7.63 27.03
CA PHE A 212 -10.26 8.17 26.32
C PHE A 212 -11.49 8.30 27.24
N PHE A 213 -11.79 7.27 28.04
CA PHE A 213 -12.94 7.31 28.95
C PHE A 213 -12.73 8.24 30.15
N ALA A 214 -11.47 8.56 30.52
CA ALA A 214 -11.19 9.51 31.59
C ALA A 214 -11.40 10.97 31.16
N PHE A 215 -11.06 11.33 29.92
CA PHE A 215 -11.07 12.72 29.46
C PHE A 215 -12.24 13.06 28.52
N ILE A 216 -12.92 12.07 27.93
CA ILE A 216 -13.98 12.27 26.94
C ILE A 216 -15.29 11.66 27.45
N PRO A 217 -16.44 12.34 27.27
CA PRO A 217 -17.75 11.78 27.61
C PRO A 217 -17.98 10.41 26.95
N LYS A 218 -18.57 9.46 27.69
CA LYS A 218 -18.73 8.06 27.29
C LYS A 218 -19.23 7.88 25.85
N GLN A 219 -20.28 8.60 25.46
CA GLN A 219 -20.88 8.49 24.12
C GLN A 219 -19.89 8.88 23.01
N LYS A 220 -19.14 9.97 23.18
CA LYS A 220 -18.13 10.40 22.20
C LYS A 220 -16.91 9.47 22.17
N ALA A 221 -16.50 8.95 23.33
CA ALA A 221 -15.40 7.98 23.42
C ALA A 221 -15.78 6.67 22.72
N GLU A 222 -16.98 6.14 22.90
CA GLU A 222 -17.48 4.94 22.21
C GLU A 222 -17.58 5.13 20.70
N ALA A 223 -18.12 6.27 20.24
CA ALA A 223 -18.18 6.61 18.81
C ALA A 223 -16.78 6.67 18.18
N PHE A 224 -15.82 7.32 18.85
CA PHE A 224 -14.44 7.40 18.38
C PHE A 224 -13.77 6.02 18.31
N LEU A 225 -13.92 5.20 19.37
CA LEU A 225 -13.38 3.83 19.38
C LEU A 225 -14.01 2.93 18.31
N LYS A 226 -15.31 3.13 17.98
CA LYS A 226 -15.98 2.44 16.87
C LYS A 226 -15.29 2.80 15.53
N ILE A 227 -15.01 4.08 15.30
CA ILE A 227 -14.30 4.54 14.10
C ILE A 227 -12.88 3.95 14.04
N CYS A 228 -12.13 3.97 15.14
CA CYS A 228 -10.80 3.36 15.19
C CYS A 228 -10.84 1.85 14.88
N SER A 229 -11.83 1.14 15.43
CA SER A 229 -12.03 -0.29 15.15
C SER A 229 -12.37 -0.55 13.69
N LEU A 230 -13.25 0.26 13.09
CA LEU A 230 -13.60 0.20 11.67
C LEU A 230 -12.34 0.44 10.81
N THR A 231 -11.58 1.50 11.12
CA THR A 231 -10.33 1.82 10.42
C THR A 231 -9.36 0.65 10.47
N TYR A 232 -9.12 0.11 11.68
CA TYR A 232 -8.24 -1.04 11.85
C TYR A 232 -8.68 -2.24 11.00
N GLN A 233 -9.96 -2.59 11.05
CA GLN A 233 -10.50 -3.73 10.31
C GLN A 233 -10.40 -3.54 8.79
N THR A 234 -10.75 -2.35 8.29
CA THR A 234 -10.69 -2.03 6.86
C THR A 234 -9.25 -2.11 6.35
N PHE A 235 -8.30 -1.51 7.06
CA PHE A 235 -6.88 -1.59 6.68
C PHE A 235 -6.33 -3.02 6.76
N ALA A 236 -6.63 -3.75 7.84
CA ALA A 236 -6.16 -5.12 8.02
C ALA A 236 -6.73 -6.07 6.95
N ASN A 237 -8.02 -5.94 6.62
CA ASN A 237 -8.66 -6.74 5.58
C ASN A 237 -8.09 -6.42 4.20
N PHE A 238 -7.90 -5.13 3.89
CA PHE A 238 -7.30 -4.71 2.64
C PHE A 238 -5.88 -5.26 2.46
N LEU A 239 -5.00 -5.07 3.46
CA LEU A 239 -3.63 -5.60 3.40
C LEU A 239 -3.59 -7.13 3.29
N THR A 240 -4.47 -7.82 4.04
CA THR A 240 -4.57 -9.28 3.93
C THR A 240 -5.00 -9.69 2.52
N GLY A 241 -6.04 -9.04 1.98
CA GLY A 241 -6.54 -9.29 0.63
C GLY A 241 -5.44 -9.08 -0.41
N GLN A 242 -4.71 -7.95 -0.34
CA GLN A 242 -3.65 -7.61 -1.26
C GLN A 242 -2.48 -8.60 -1.22
N CYS A 243 -2.08 -9.05 -0.02
CA CYS A 243 -1.04 -10.08 0.12
C CYS A 243 -1.49 -11.43 -0.44
N VAL A 244 -2.73 -11.84 -0.18
CA VAL A 244 -3.28 -13.11 -0.69
C VAL A 244 -3.42 -13.06 -2.21
N GLU A 245 -3.92 -11.96 -2.77
CA GLU A 245 -4.01 -11.72 -4.21
C GLU A 245 -2.63 -11.82 -4.86
N ALA A 246 -1.62 -11.14 -4.33
CA ALA A 246 -0.25 -11.16 -4.85
C ALA A 246 0.32 -12.60 -4.92
N VAL A 247 0.10 -13.41 -3.88
CA VAL A 247 0.53 -14.81 -3.87
C VAL A 247 -0.22 -15.66 -4.89
N ILE A 248 -1.54 -15.50 -4.98
CA ILE A 248 -2.37 -16.24 -5.95
C ILE A 248 -1.96 -15.85 -7.37
N LEU A 249 -1.88 -14.56 -7.67
CA LEU A 249 -1.53 -14.06 -9.00
C LEU A 249 -0.12 -14.52 -9.41
N GLY A 250 0.86 -14.32 -8.55
CA GLY A 250 2.23 -14.77 -8.82
C GLY A 250 2.33 -16.27 -9.06
N SER A 251 1.69 -17.09 -8.22
CA SER A 251 1.70 -18.53 -8.38
C SER A 251 1.00 -18.97 -9.66
N MET A 252 -0.12 -18.33 -10.03
CA MET A 252 -0.85 -18.58 -11.26
C MET A 252 0.03 -18.29 -12.50
N PHE A 253 0.77 -17.18 -12.50
CA PHE A 253 1.71 -16.86 -13.57
C PHE A 253 2.89 -17.84 -13.61
N VAL A 254 3.52 -18.17 -12.48
CA VAL A 254 4.62 -19.16 -12.42
C VAL A 254 4.16 -20.48 -13.02
N VAL A 255 3.02 -21.01 -12.58
CA VAL A 255 2.49 -22.31 -13.04
C VAL A 255 2.18 -22.26 -14.54
N THR A 256 1.43 -21.25 -14.99
CA THR A 256 1.01 -21.16 -16.41
C THR A 256 2.21 -20.99 -17.34
N LEU A 257 3.14 -20.09 -17.02
CA LEU A 257 4.32 -19.87 -17.84
C LEU A 257 5.27 -21.08 -17.85
N SER A 258 5.36 -21.81 -16.72
CA SER A 258 6.14 -23.06 -16.64
C SER A 258 5.53 -24.17 -17.48
N ILE A 259 4.21 -24.34 -17.46
CA ILE A 259 3.50 -25.32 -18.31
C ILE A 259 3.73 -25.02 -19.78
N LEU A 260 3.68 -23.74 -20.18
CA LEU A 260 3.92 -23.28 -21.54
C LEU A 260 5.42 -23.25 -21.91
N LYS A 261 6.31 -23.68 -21.00
CA LYS A 261 7.78 -23.69 -21.18
C LYS A 261 8.32 -22.34 -21.64
N MET A 262 7.74 -21.25 -21.12
CA MET A 262 8.21 -19.90 -21.42
C MET A 262 9.50 -19.58 -20.67
N PRO A 263 10.42 -18.79 -21.24
CA PRO A 263 11.63 -18.37 -20.55
C PRO A 263 11.27 -17.48 -19.36
N TYR A 264 12.10 -17.52 -18.32
CA TYR A 264 11.96 -16.69 -17.12
C TYR A 264 10.65 -16.84 -16.35
N ALA A 265 9.93 -17.99 -16.45
CA ALA A 265 8.63 -18.19 -15.82
C ALA A 265 8.62 -17.87 -14.32
N LEU A 266 9.60 -18.38 -13.56
CA LEU A 266 9.72 -18.13 -12.13
C LEU A 266 10.00 -16.64 -11.84
N LEU A 267 10.91 -16.03 -12.60
CA LEU A 267 11.27 -14.62 -12.44
C LEU A 267 10.07 -13.71 -12.69
N ILE A 268 9.38 -13.92 -13.82
CA ILE A 268 8.23 -13.10 -14.21
C ILE A 268 7.07 -13.27 -13.23
N GLY A 269 6.75 -14.50 -12.85
CA GLY A 269 5.67 -14.75 -11.89
C GLY A 269 5.97 -14.17 -10.51
N THR A 270 7.22 -14.27 -10.05
CA THR A 270 7.63 -13.64 -8.80
C THR A 270 7.61 -12.11 -8.90
N LEU A 271 8.07 -11.55 -10.00
CA LEU A 271 8.02 -10.11 -10.26
C LEU A 271 6.57 -9.61 -10.25
N ILE A 272 5.65 -10.31 -10.94
CA ILE A 272 4.23 -9.98 -10.95
C ILE A 272 3.65 -10.06 -9.54
N ALA A 273 4.01 -11.07 -8.73
CA ALA A 273 3.58 -11.16 -7.34
C ALA A 273 3.98 -9.92 -6.53
N PHE A 274 5.21 -9.45 -6.67
CA PHE A 274 5.68 -8.26 -5.96
C PHE A 274 5.05 -6.98 -6.49
N THR A 275 5.00 -6.82 -7.80
CA THR A 275 4.40 -5.63 -8.39
C THR A 275 2.90 -5.56 -8.15
N ALA A 276 2.19 -6.70 -8.08
CA ALA A 276 0.76 -6.78 -7.75
C ALA A 276 0.42 -6.19 -6.37
N LEU A 277 1.39 -6.06 -5.47
CA LEU A 277 1.18 -5.29 -4.23
C LEU A 277 0.86 -3.82 -4.49
N ILE A 278 1.17 -3.28 -5.68
CA ILE A 278 0.77 -1.95 -6.13
C ILE A 278 -0.60 -2.06 -6.82
N PRO A 279 -1.69 -1.60 -6.18
CA PRO A 279 -3.03 -1.78 -6.72
C PRO A 279 -3.16 -1.20 -8.14
N ILE A 280 -3.83 -1.92 -9.02
CA ILE A 280 -4.10 -1.57 -10.43
C ILE A 280 -2.83 -1.60 -11.31
N PHE A 281 -1.76 -0.91 -10.91
CA PHE A 281 -0.56 -0.75 -11.75
C PHE A 281 0.39 -1.94 -11.70
N GLY A 282 0.35 -2.71 -10.62
CA GLY A 282 1.36 -3.74 -10.35
C GLY A 282 1.44 -4.82 -11.43
N ALA A 283 0.30 -5.38 -11.82
CA ALA A 283 0.25 -6.40 -12.86
C ALA A 283 0.74 -5.88 -14.21
N PHE A 284 0.41 -4.62 -14.58
CA PHE A 284 0.87 -4.01 -15.82
C PHE A 284 2.38 -3.76 -15.84
N ILE A 285 2.97 -3.34 -14.71
CA ILE A 285 4.43 -3.21 -14.58
C ILE A 285 5.09 -4.57 -14.76
N GLY A 286 4.59 -5.60 -14.09
CA GLY A 286 5.08 -6.96 -14.24
C GLY A 286 4.93 -7.49 -15.66
N CYS A 287 3.81 -7.18 -16.33
CA CYS A 287 3.57 -7.50 -17.73
C CYS A 287 4.58 -6.82 -18.67
N ALA A 288 4.79 -5.53 -18.52
CA ALA A 288 5.69 -4.77 -19.37
C ALA A 288 7.12 -5.31 -19.28
N VAL A 289 7.60 -5.54 -18.06
CA VAL A 289 8.94 -6.12 -17.85
C VAL A 289 9.00 -7.57 -18.35
N GLY A 290 7.99 -8.40 -18.04
CA GLY A 290 7.91 -9.79 -18.50
C GLY A 290 7.86 -9.91 -20.02
N CYS A 291 7.03 -9.10 -20.67
CA CYS A 291 6.94 -9.03 -22.12
C CYS A 291 8.29 -8.65 -22.75
N PHE A 292 8.95 -7.63 -22.20
CA PHE A 292 10.27 -7.21 -22.66
C PHE A 292 11.31 -8.33 -22.52
N LEU A 293 11.36 -9.02 -21.38
CA LEU A 293 12.29 -10.12 -21.13
C LEU A 293 12.07 -11.28 -22.11
N ILE A 294 10.82 -11.69 -22.35
CA ILE A 294 10.51 -12.78 -23.26
C ILE A 294 10.76 -12.36 -24.71
N PHE A 295 10.44 -11.11 -25.07
CA PHE A 295 10.64 -10.58 -26.42
C PHE A 295 12.10 -10.64 -26.85
N MET A 296 13.04 -10.39 -25.95
CA MET A 296 14.48 -10.48 -26.22
C MET A 296 14.94 -11.91 -26.52
N VAL A 297 14.19 -12.94 -26.08
CA VAL A 297 14.50 -14.34 -26.34
C VAL A 297 13.77 -14.82 -27.59
N SER A 298 12.47 -14.53 -27.68
CA SER A 298 11.61 -14.95 -28.78
C SER A 298 10.39 -14.02 -28.96
N PRO A 299 10.33 -13.24 -30.04
CA PRO A 299 9.18 -12.37 -30.32
C PRO A 299 7.85 -13.13 -30.39
N LYS A 300 7.86 -14.38 -30.93
CA LYS A 300 6.65 -15.23 -31.00
C LYS A 300 6.12 -15.59 -29.60
N GLN A 301 7.03 -15.92 -28.67
CA GLN A 301 6.65 -16.22 -27.29
C GLN A 301 6.17 -14.97 -26.54
N ALA A 302 6.68 -13.77 -26.86
CA ALA A 302 6.23 -12.52 -26.27
C ALA A 302 4.76 -12.23 -26.65
N ILE A 303 4.37 -12.47 -27.90
CA ILE A 303 2.97 -12.34 -28.33
C ILE A 303 2.09 -13.32 -27.54
N LEU A 304 2.52 -14.60 -27.45
CA LEU A 304 1.80 -15.60 -26.67
C LEU A 304 1.70 -15.20 -25.18
N PHE A 305 2.76 -14.63 -24.61
CA PHE A 305 2.76 -14.13 -23.24
C PHE A 305 1.71 -13.03 -23.02
N ILE A 306 1.58 -12.07 -23.94
CA ILE A 306 0.56 -11.02 -23.86
C ILE A 306 -0.85 -11.64 -23.86
N ILE A 307 -1.11 -12.63 -24.72
CA ILE A 307 -2.41 -13.33 -24.77
C ILE A 307 -2.67 -14.03 -23.43
N VAL A 308 -1.70 -14.77 -22.94
CA VAL A 308 -1.78 -15.48 -21.65
C VAL A 308 -2.00 -14.47 -20.51
N PHE A 309 -1.27 -13.36 -20.50
CA PHE A 309 -1.43 -12.29 -19.50
C PHE A 309 -2.86 -11.75 -19.50
N LEU A 310 -3.43 -11.45 -20.67
CA LEU A 310 -4.81 -10.94 -20.77
C LEU A 310 -5.83 -11.95 -20.25
N ILE A 311 -5.65 -13.24 -20.55
CA ILE A 311 -6.53 -14.31 -20.05
C ILE A 311 -6.44 -14.40 -18.52
N LEU A 312 -5.22 -14.45 -17.98
CA LEU A 312 -5.00 -14.55 -16.54
C LEU A 312 -5.52 -13.30 -15.80
N GLN A 313 -5.38 -12.12 -16.42
CA GLN A 313 -5.90 -10.86 -15.89
C GLN A 313 -7.44 -10.83 -15.88
N GLN A 314 -8.10 -11.44 -16.88
CA GLN A 314 -9.56 -11.61 -16.86
C GLN A 314 -10.03 -12.56 -15.75
N ILE A 315 -9.29 -13.64 -15.50
CA ILE A 315 -9.58 -14.56 -14.39
C ILE A 315 -9.38 -13.85 -13.06
N GLU A 316 -8.30 -13.10 -12.92
CA GLU A 316 -8.01 -12.30 -11.72
C GLU A 316 -9.12 -11.28 -11.47
N GLY A 317 -9.42 -10.41 -12.44
CA GLY A 317 -10.37 -9.31 -12.26
C GLY A 317 -11.83 -9.75 -12.06
N ASN A 318 -12.25 -10.86 -12.66
CA ASN A 318 -13.64 -11.33 -12.57
C ASN A 318 -13.87 -12.38 -11.47
N LEU A 319 -12.85 -13.16 -11.12
CA LEU A 319 -13.01 -14.26 -10.17
C LEU A 319 -12.22 -14.02 -8.87
N ILE A 320 -10.92 -13.73 -8.96
CA ILE A 320 -10.03 -13.67 -7.79
C ILE A 320 -10.23 -12.36 -7.02
N TYR A 321 -10.12 -11.22 -7.70
CA TYR A 321 -10.19 -9.90 -7.09
C TYR A 321 -11.50 -9.66 -6.29
N PRO A 322 -12.71 -9.95 -6.83
CA PRO A 322 -13.94 -9.76 -6.09
C PRO A 322 -14.04 -10.60 -4.82
N HIS A 323 -13.49 -11.82 -4.83
CA HIS A 323 -13.55 -12.72 -3.69
C HIS A 323 -12.48 -12.45 -2.64
N VAL A 324 -11.31 -11.99 -3.05
CA VAL A 324 -10.15 -11.80 -2.15
C VAL A 324 -10.08 -10.38 -1.62
N VAL A 325 -10.21 -9.38 -2.48
CA VAL A 325 -10.04 -7.96 -2.15
C VAL A 325 -11.36 -7.20 -2.13
N GLY A 326 -12.25 -7.47 -3.08
CA GLY A 326 -13.48 -6.70 -3.29
C GLY A 326 -14.42 -6.68 -2.07
N GLY A 327 -14.57 -7.82 -1.37
CA GLY A 327 -15.33 -7.89 -0.13
C GLY A 327 -14.70 -7.17 1.07
N SER A 328 -13.39 -6.91 1.00
CA SER A 328 -12.60 -6.35 2.11
C SER A 328 -12.69 -4.83 2.22
N VAL A 329 -12.96 -4.13 1.11
CA VAL A 329 -12.92 -2.66 1.04
C VAL A 329 -14.31 -2.06 0.98
N GLY A 330 -15.30 -2.74 0.39
CA GLY A 330 -16.69 -2.27 0.28
C GLY A 330 -16.84 -0.93 -0.43
N LEU A 331 -15.88 -0.55 -1.27
CA LEU A 331 -15.81 0.73 -1.97
C LEU A 331 -16.17 0.54 -3.46
N PRO A 332 -17.06 1.35 -4.04
CA PRO A 332 -17.28 1.35 -5.48
C PRO A 332 -15.98 1.64 -6.26
N SER A 333 -15.80 1.00 -7.42
CA SER A 333 -14.54 1.04 -8.21
C SER A 333 -14.09 2.45 -8.58
N ILE A 334 -15.03 3.39 -8.79
CA ILE A 334 -14.69 4.79 -9.09
C ILE A 334 -13.94 5.47 -7.94
N TRP A 335 -14.32 5.16 -6.69
CA TRP A 335 -13.64 5.70 -5.51
C TRP A 335 -12.29 5.04 -5.27
N VAL A 336 -12.14 3.76 -5.65
CA VAL A 336 -10.83 3.08 -5.65
C VAL A 336 -9.88 3.77 -6.62
N LEU A 337 -10.33 4.07 -7.84
CA LEU A 337 -9.52 4.78 -8.83
C LEU A 337 -9.12 6.18 -8.32
N ALA A 338 -10.07 6.93 -7.74
CA ALA A 338 -9.80 8.23 -7.14
C ALA A 338 -8.77 8.14 -6.00
N ALA A 339 -8.92 7.16 -5.10
CA ALA A 339 -8.00 6.93 -3.99
C ALA A 339 -6.59 6.61 -4.47
N VAL A 340 -6.45 5.74 -5.47
CA VAL A 340 -5.15 5.38 -6.08
C VAL A 340 -4.50 6.58 -6.75
N THR A 341 -5.28 7.38 -7.50
CA THR A 341 -4.75 8.57 -8.19
C THR A 341 -4.28 9.62 -7.19
N ILE A 342 -5.09 9.96 -6.20
CA ILE A 342 -4.74 10.94 -5.17
C ILE A 342 -3.56 10.43 -4.33
N GLY A 343 -3.64 9.20 -3.84
CA GLY A 343 -2.60 8.59 -3.01
C GLY A 343 -1.27 8.50 -3.76
N GLY A 344 -1.32 8.07 -5.01
CA GLY A 344 -0.15 7.98 -5.89
C GLY A 344 0.57 9.30 -6.10
N ASN A 345 -0.19 10.39 -6.31
CA ASN A 345 0.38 11.73 -6.46
C ASN A 345 0.97 12.30 -5.16
N LEU A 346 0.38 11.98 -4.00
CA LEU A 346 0.81 12.54 -2.72
C LEU A 346 2.02 11.80 -2.12
N MET A 347 2.03 10.48 -2.17
CA MET A 347 3.02 9.65 -1.47
C MET A 347 3.51 8.46 -2.31
N GLY A 348 3.30 8.45 -3.62
CA GLY A 348 3.69 7.36 -4.49
C GLY A 348 2.98 6.03 -4.14
N ILE A 349 3.70 4.92 -4.22
CA ILE A 349 3.17 3.56 -3.97
C ILE A 349 2.60 3.43 -2.55
N VAL A 350 3.27 3.99 -1.55
CA VAL A 350 2.80 3.97 -0.16
C VAL A 350 1.47 4.71 -0.02
N GLY A 351 1.32 5.83 -0.74
CA GLY A 351 0.07 6.58 -0.80
C GLY A 351 -1.07 5.76 -1.39
N MET A 352 -0.85 5.02 -2.47
CA MET A 352 -1.87 4.15 -3.07
C MET A 352 -2.39 3.12 -2.05
N LEU A 353 -1.48 2.48 -1.31
CA LEU A 353 -1.83 1.49 -0.28
C LEU A 353 -2.57 2.08 0.93
N ILE A 354 -2.28 3.32 1.30
CA ILE A 354 -2.92 3.99 2.44
C ILE A 354 -4.27 4.60 2.05
N PHE A 355 -4.36 5.24 0.88
CA PHE A 355 -5.55 6.00 0.50
C PHE A 355 -6.76 5.12 0.15
N ILE A 356 -6.56 3.91 -0.38
CA ILE A 356 -7.67 3.00 -0.67
C ILE A 356 -8.47 2.68 0.62
N PRO A 357 -7.87 2.12 1.69
CA PRO A 357 -8.63 1.86 2.91
C PRO A 357 -9.05 3.15 3.64
N LEU A 358 -8.29 4.24 3.52
CA LEU A 358 -8.67 5.53 4.10
C LEU A 358 -9.97 6.05 3.48
N VAL A 359 -10.06 6.08 2.15
CA VAL A 359 -11.28 6.50 1.44
C VAL A 359 -12.43 5.55 1.73
N SER A 360 -12.17 4.25 1.87
CA SER A 360 -13.18 3.26 2.28
C SER A 360 -13.77 3.56 3.64
N VAL A 361 -12.95 3.89 4.63
CA VAL A 361 -13.41 4.29 5.97
C VAL A 361 -14.24 5.57 5.89
N LEU A 362 -13.74 6.59 5.19
CA LEU A 362 -14.46 7.86 5.01
C LEU A 362 -15.80 7.66 4.31
N TYR A 363 -15.84 6.86 3.24
CA TYR A 363 -17.06 6.51 2.53
C TYR A 363 -18.06 5.79 3.43
N THR A 364 -17.60 4.84 4.26
CA THR A 364 -18.47 4.10 5.17
C THR A 364 -19.07 5.01 6.24
N ILE A 365 -18.24 5.90 6.84
CA ILE A 365 -18.71 6.87 7.84
C ILE A 365 -19.71 7.85 7.21
N PHE A 366 -19.39 8.36 6.02
CA PHE A 366 -20.27 9.29 5.30
C PHE A 366 -21.59 8.62 4.93
N ARG A 367 -21.56 7.38 4.45
CA ARG A 367 -22.76 6.59 4.16
C ARG A 367 -23.61 6.40 5.41
N GLU A 368 -23.00 6.02 6.55
CA GLU A 368 -23.74 5.87 7.82
C GLU A 368 -24.40 7.19 8.24
N PHE A 369 -23.66 8.31 8.11
CA PHE A 369 -24.17 9.64 8.40
C PHE A 369 -25.37 10.02 7.50
N VAL A 370 -25.26 9.78 6.19
CA VAL A 370 -26.35 10.04 5.24
C VAL A 370 -27.59 9.21 5.57
N TYR A 371 -27.42 7.92 5.88
CA TYR A 371 -28.58 7.08 6.28
C TYR A 371 -29.24 7.56 7.56
N LEU A 372 -28.48 8.00 8.55
CA LEU A 372 -29.05 8.59 9.77
C LEU A 372 -29.86 9.85 9.48
N ARG A 373 -29.35 10.72 8.60
CA ARG A 373 -30.05 11.94 8.17
C ARG A 373 -31.33 11.66 7.37
N LEU A 374 -31.30 10.67 6.48
CA LEU A 374 -32.49 10.24 5.76
C LEU A 374 -33.56 9.70 6.72
N LYS A 375 -33.14 8.91 7.71
CA LYS A 375 -34.04 8.40 8.75
C LYS A 375 -34.65 9.52 9.61
N GLU A 376 -33.87 10.54 9.98
CA GLU A 376 -34.39 11.73 10.69
C GLU A 376 -35.46 12.49 9.88
N LYS A 377 -35.36 12.44 8.54
CA LYS A 377 -36.32 13.05 7.61
C LYS A 377 -37.47 12.12 7.23
N ASN A 378 -37.59 10.94 7.84
CA ASN A 378 -38.56 9.92 7.49
C ASN A 378 -38.54 9.44 6.04
N ILE A 379 -37.38 9.54 5.38
CA ILE A 379 -37.18 9.06 4.02
C ILE A 379 -36.67 7.61 4.09
N LYS A 380 -37.44 6.67 3.51
CA LYS A 380 -37.14 5.24 3.51
C LYS A 380 -36.16 4.87 2.40
N GLN A 381 -36.39 5.35 1.20
CA GLN A 381 -35.58 5.04 0.02
C GLN A 381 -35.53 6.19 -0.96
N VAL A 382 -34.36 6.39 -1.55
CA VAL A 382 -34.16 7.36 -2.65
C VAL A 382 -33.63 6.59 -3.85
N THR A 383 -34.42 6.56 -4.94
CA THR A 383 -34.03 5.99 -6.23
C THR A 383 -33.88 7.12 -7.26
N LYS A 384 -33.51 6.79 -8.50
CA LYS A 384 -33.38 7.79 -9.57
C LYS A 384 -34.66 8.58 -9.84
N THR A 385 -35.82 7.97 -9.58
CA THR A 385 -37.14 8.49 -9.99
C THR A 385 -38.12 8.67 -8.85
N VAL A 386 -37.89 8.04 -7.68
CA VAL A 386 -38.83 8.00 -6.56
C VAL A 386 -38.11 8.23 -5.25
N VAL A 387 -38.72 9.05 -4.38
CA VAL A 387 -38.35 9.20 -2.97
C VAL A 387 -39.50 8.60 -2.16
N GLU A 388 -39.26 7.46 -1.51
CA GLU A 388 -40.22 6.80 -0.64
C GLU A 388 -40.03 7.26 0.80
N GLU A 389 -41.12 7.72 1.42
CA GLU A 389 -41.15 8.09 2.84
C GLU A 389 -41.72 6.93 3.67
N TYR A 390 -41.34 6.88 4.95
CA TYR A 390 -41.95 5.94 5.88
C TYR A 390 -43.41 6.27 6.14
N THR A 391 -44.30 5.27 6.14
CA THR A 391 -45.70 5.45 6.52
C THR A 391 -45.80 5.70 8.02
N ALA A 392 -46.92 6.32 8.46
CA ALA A 392 -47.16 6.59 9.88
C ALA A 392 -47.17 5.30 10.74
N GLU A 393 -47.62 4.19 10.18
CA GLU A 393 -47.61 2.89 10.83
C GLU A 393 -46.20 2.33 11.03
N GLU A 394 -45.33 2.47 10.02
CA GLU A 394 -43.92 2.06 10.10
C GLU A 394 -43.15 2.90 11.10
N ILE A 395 -43.41 4.21 11.20
CA ILE A 395 -42.81 5.10 12.18
C ILE A 395 -43.24 4.68 13.59
N ALA A 396 -44.54 4.44 13.84
CA ALA A 396 -45.04 3.98 15.13
C ALA A 396 -44.46 2.63 15.55
N ALA A 397 -44.29 1.70 14.60
CA ALA A 397 -43.65 0.40 14.85
C ALA A 397 -42.17 0.53 15.22
N MET A 398 -41.41 1.45 14.56
CA MET A 398 -40.03 1.74 14.91
C MET A 398 -39.88 2.35 16.30
N GLU A 399 -40.74 3.29 16.68
CA GLU A 399 -40.71 3.89 18.02
C GLU A 399 -41.01 2.87 19.12
N LYS A 400 -41.97 1.95 18.89
CA LYS A 400 -42.29 0.85 19.79
C LYS A 400 -41.12 -0.09 20.02
N ASN A 401 -40.38 -0.43 18.96
CA ASN A 401 -39.17 -1.26 19.03
C ASN A 401 -38.01 -0.55 19.75
N ILE A 402 -37.83 0.75 19.57
CA ILE A 402 -36.82 1.53 20.29
C ILE A 402 -37.10 1.60 21.78
N LYS A 403 -38.36 1.74 22.18
CA LYS A 403 -38.79 1.70 23.59
C LYS A 403 -38.52 0.34 24.23
N LYS A 404 -38.85 -0.75 23.53
CA LYS A 404 -38.66 -2.13 24.02
C LYS A 404 -37.17 -2.52 24.20
N ASN A 405 -36.24 -1.91 23.44
CA ASN A 405 -34.81 -2.18 23.58
C ASN A 405 -34.11 -1.25 24.60
N ARG A 406 -34.83 -0.33 25.23
CA ARG A 406 -34.31 0.58 26.28
C ARG A 406 -34.74 0.14 27.68
N GLU A 407 -35.72 -0.73 27.81
CA GLU A 407 -36.11 -1.45 29.03
C GLU A 407 -35.29 -2.75 29.14
#